data_ef671ce106736694a332e6dbe90007f5
#
_entry.id   ef671ce106736694a332e6dbe90007f5
#
_cell.length_a   1.000
_cell.length_b   1.000
_cell.length_c   1.000
_cell.angle_alpha   90.00
_cell.angle_beta   90.00
_cell.angle_gamma   90.00
#
_symmetry.space_group_name_H-M   'P 1'
#
loop_
_entity.id
_entity.type
_entity.pdbx_description
1 polymer ?
#
loop_
_entity_poly.entity_id
_entity_poly.type
_entity_poly.pdbx_seq_one_letter_code
_entity_poly.pdbx_strand_id
1 'polypeptide(L)'
;MIRVLLADDQQLIREALAALLGLEVDLQIVGQVGSGDEVLGAVALLKPDVVLLDVQMPGTLLADGIEAAAALRDAGAVSESGEPVRTLIVTTFGRPGYVRRALEAGASGFVVKDTGARQLAEAIRRVHAGLRVV
;
A
#
# COMPACT_ATOMS: atom_id res chain seq x y z
N MET A 1 10.88 -8.35 -10.57
CA MET A 1 10.79 -7.14 -9.72
C MET A 1 9.38 -6.95 -9.21
N ILE A 2 9.24 -6.69 -7.93
CA ILE A 2 7.96 -6.34 -7.34
C ILE A 2 7.75 -4.84 -7.53
N ARG A 3 6.71 -4.45 -8.23
CA ARG A 3 6.39 -3.06 -8.52
C ARG A 3 5.48 -2.51 -7.43
N VAL A 4 5.91 -1.44 -6.78
CA VAL A 4 5.28 -0.90 -5.57
C VAL A 4 4.87 0.55 -5.78
N LEU A 5 3.63 0.87 -5.43
CA LEU A 5 3.11 2.24 -5.36
C LEU A 5 3.02 2.65 -3.90
N LEU A 6 3.51 3.84 -3.56
CA LEU A 6 3.41 4.38 -2.20
C LEU A 6 2.34 5.46 -2.15
N ALA A 7 1.45 5.35 -1.16
CA ALA A 7 0.42 6.35 -0.90
C ALA A 7 0.51 6.82 0.55
N ASP A 8 0.93 8.05 0.75
CA ASP A 8 1.13 8.66 2.06
C ASP A 8 1.06 10.18 1.89
N ASP A 9 0.31 10.88 2.73
CA ASP A 9 0.16 12.33 2.63
C ASP A 9 1.39 13.10 3.15
N GLN A 10 2.23 12.46 3.94
CA GLN A 10 3.45 13.07 4.47
C GLN A 10 4.59 12.91 3.46
N GLN A 11 4.83 13.93 2.68
CA GLN A 11 5.79 13.89 1.57
C GLN A 11 7.18 13.45 2.00
N LEU A 12 7.69 13.96 3.12
CA LEU A 12 9.03 13.63 3.59
C LEU A 12 9.14 12.14 3.94
N ILE A 13 8.15 11.60 4.64
CA ILE A 13 8.12 10.18 5.00
C ILE A 13 7.99 9.32 3.74
N ARG A 14 7.12 9.71 2.83
CA ARG A 14 6.90 8.99 1.58
C ARG A 14 8.18 8.93 0.75
N GLU A 15 8.88 10.06 0.62
CA GLU A 15 10.14 10.11 -0.14
C GLU A 15 11.24 9.29 0.55
N ALA A 16 11.32 9.34 1.88
CA ALA A 16 12.27 8.53 2.63
C ALA A 16 12.02 7.04 2.45
N LEU A 17 10.76 6.61 2.52
CA LEU A 17 10.40 5.21 2.29
C LEU A 17 10.72 4.77 0.86
N ALA A 18 10.44 5.63 -0.12
CA ALA A 18 10.76 5.33 -1.51
C ALA A 18 12.27 5.11 -1.70
N ALA A 19 13.08 5.95 -1.08
CA ALA A 19 14.53 5.82 -1.15
C ALA A 19 15.02 4.54 -0.48
N LEU A 20 14.53 4.25 0.72
CA LEU A 20 14.97 3.07 1.48
C LEU A 20 14.51 1.76 0.83
N LEU A 21 13.26 1.68 0.40
CA LEU A 21 12.73 0.49 -0.27
C LEU A 21 13.37 0.30 -1.64
N GLY A 22 13.71 1.39 -2.31
CA GLY A 22 14.39 1.34 -3.60
C GLY A 22 15.80 0.76 -3.55
N LEU A 23 16.40 0.65 -2.35
CA LEU A 23 17.70 -0.02 -2.18
C LEU A 23 17.57 -1.55 -2.26
N GLU A 24 16.38 -2.10 -2.08
CA GLU A 24 16.14 -3.53 -2.19
C GLU A 24 16.18 -3.94 -3.67
N VAL A 25 16.97 -4.94 -4.01
CA VAL A 25 17.22 -5.31 -5.41
C VAL A 25 16.01 -5.86 -6.15
N ASP A 26 15.04 -6.38 -5.42
CA ASP A 26 13.83 -6.99 -5.98
C ASP A 26 12.59 -6.10 -5.93
N LEU A 27 12.74 -4.88 -5.42
CA LEU A 27 11.64 -3.91 -5.34
C LEU A 27 11.87 -2.74 -6.29
N GLN A 28 10.79 -2.29 -6.93
CA GLN A 28 10.81 -1.10 -7.78
C GLN A 28 9.68 -0.19 -7.36
N ILE A 29 10.01 1.03 -6.94
CA ILE A 29 8.99 2.02 -6.60
C ILE A 29 8.55 2.68 -7.91
N VAL A 30 7.34 2.39 -8.34
CA VAL A 30 6.83 2.85 -9.64
C VAL A 30 6.10 4.18 -9.55
N GLY A 31 5.74 4.62 -8.36
CA GLY A 31 5.07 5.91 -8.19
C GLY A 31 4.80 6.23 -6.73
N GLN A 32 4.42 7.48 -6.50
CA GLN A 32 4.06 8.01 -5.19
C GLN A 32 2.84 8.90 -5.34
N VAL A 33 1.88 8.77 -4.44
CA VAL A 33 0.71 9.65 -4.38
C VAL A 33 0.49 10.13 -2.96
N GLY A 34 -0.15 11.27 -2.81
CA GLY A 34 -0.32 11.94 -1.50
C GLY A 34 -1.74 11.96 -0.96
N SER A 35 -2.70 11.36 -1.67
CA SER A 35 -4.10 11.34 -1.23
C SER A 35 -4.80 10.08 -1.66
N GLY A 36 -5.89 9.74 -0.97
CA GLY A 36 -6.72 8.60 -1.33
C GLY A 36 -7.35 8.74 -2.71
N ASP A 37 -7.70 9.96 -3.11
CA ASP A 37 -8.34 10.21 -4.40
C ASP A 37 -7.42 9.92 -5.58
N GLU A 38 -6.10 10.00 -5.39
CA GLU A 38 -5.13 9.73 -6.44
C GLU A 38 -4.81 8.24 -6.63
N VAL A 39 -5.15 7.41 -5.65
CA VAL A 39 -4.73 6.01 -5.63
C VAL A 39 -5.31 5.23 -6.81
N LEU A 40 -6.61 5.31 -7.03
CA LEU A 40 -7.27 4.52 -8.08
C LEU A 40 -6.71 4.85 -9.47
N GLY A 41 -6.54 6.14 -9.76
CA GLY A 41 -5.99 6.57 -11.05
C GLY A 41 -4.55 6.12 -11.24
N ALA A 42 -3.73 6.22 -10.20
CA ALA A 42 -2.34 5.78 -10.26
C ALA A 42 -2.24 4.26 -10.45
N VAL A 43 -3.08 3.48 -9.76
CA VAL A 43 -3.10 2.02 -9.92
C VAL A 43 -3.54 1.63 -11.34
N ALA A 44 -4.55 2.29 -11.87
CA ALA A 44 -5.02 2.02 -13.24
C ALA A 44 -3.93 2.31 -14.28
N LEU A 45 -3.14 3.36 -14.06
CA LEU A 45 -2.09 3.75 -14.98
C LEU A 45 -0.83 2.90 -14.83
N LEU A 46 -0.36 2.70 -13.59
CA LEU A 46 0.93 2.08 -13.32
C LEU A 46 0.85 0.56 -13.15
N LYS A 47 -0.31 0.04 -12.80
CA LYS A 47 -0.56 -1.39 -12.57
C LYS A 47 0.50 -2.03 -11.66
N PRO A 48 0.64 -1.53 -10.41
CA PRO A 48 1.63 -2.07 -9.48
C PRO A 48 1.22 -3.45 -8.98
N ASP A 49 2.17 -4.19 -8.44
CA ASP A 49 1.88 -5.47 -7.77
C ASP A 49 1.34 -5.25 -6.36
N VAL A 50 1.92 -4.29 -5.65
CA VAL A 50 1.58 -3.99 -4.25
C VAL A 50 1.44 -2.48 -4.09
N VAL A 51 0.42 -2.07 -3.35
CA VAL A 51 0.20 -0.67 -2.95
C VAL A 51 0.36 -0.56 -1.44
N LEU A 52 1.27 0.30 -0.99
CA LEU A 52 1.37 0.67 0.42
C LEU A 52 0.43 1.85 0.66
N LEU A 53 -0.49 1.68 1.60
CA LEU A 53 -1.51 2.67 1.90
C LEU A 53 -1.43 3.12 3.35
N ASP A 54 -1.17 4.40 3.57
CA ASP A 54 -1.30 4.97 4.91
C ASP A 54 -2.79 5.05 5.26
N VAL A 55 -3.14 4.71 6.51
CA VAL A 55 -4.51 4.84 6.98
C VAL A 55 -4.96 6.29 6.95
N GLN A 56 -4.11 7.20 7.43
CA GLN A 56 -4.45 8.62 7.53
C GLN A 56 -4.04 9.38 6.29
N MET A 57 -4.89 9.34 5.26
CA MET A 57 -4.70 10.12 4.05
C MET A 57 -5.91 10.99 3.78
N PRO A 58 -5.72 12.29 3.47
CA PRO A 58 -6.85 13.11 3.07
C PRO A 58 -7.36 12.70 1.70
N GLY A 59 -8.65 12.91 1.48
CA GLY A 59 -9.29 12.69 0.21
C GLY A 59 -10.73 13.16 0.27
N THR A 60 -11.31 13.49 -0.86
CA THR A 60 -12.70 13.91 -0.93
C THR A 60 -13.66 12.75 -1.08
N LEU A 61 -13.23 11.70 -1.79
CA LEU A 61 -14.04 10.50 -2.04
C LEU A 61 -13.58 9.33 -1.19
N LEU A 62 -12.27 9.22 -0.97
CA LEU A 62 -11.66 8.15 -0.19
C LEU A 62 -10.94 8.78 0.99
N ALA A 63 -11.57 8.72 2.16
CA ALA A 63 -11.13 9.46 3.34
C ALA A 63 -9.90 8.86 4.03
N ASP A 64 -9.59 7.57 3.77
CA ASP A 64 -8.41 6.93 4.34
C ASP A 64 -7.91 5.79 3.46
N GLY A 65 -6.74 5.24 3.81
CA GLY A 65 -6.13 4.15 3.05
C GLY A 65 -6.92 2.86 3.07
N ILE A 66 -7.70 2.62 4.11
CA ILE A 66 -8.55 1.43 4.19
C ILE A 66 -9.69 1.52 3.17
N GLU A 67 -10.29 2.70 3.05
CA GLU A 67 -11.31 2.94 2.03
C GLU A 67 -10.73 2.82 0.62
N ALA A 68 -9.49 3.28 0.42
CA ALA A 68 -8.80 3.12 -0.85
C ALA A 68 -8.56 1.64 -1.18
N ALA A 69 -8.20 0.83 -0.19
CA ALA A 69 -8.04 -0.61 -0.37
C ALA A 69 -9.35 -1.28 -0.80
N ALA A 70 -10.45 -0.92 -0.15
CA ALA A 70 -11.77 -1.44 -0.50
C ALA A 70 -12.16 -1.04 -1.93
N ALA A 71 -11.89 0.20 -2.31
CA ALA A 71 -12.19 0.69 -3.65
C ALA A 71 -11.39 -0.04 -4.73
N LEU A 72 -10.12 -0.33 -4.48
CA LEU A 72 -9.28 -1.10 -5.40
C LEU A 72 -9.82 -2.52 -5.58
N ARG A 73 -10.21 -3.17 -4.49
CA ARG A 73 -10.84 -4.49 -4.54
C ARG A 73 -12.11 -4.46 -5.36
N ASP A 74 -12.99 -3.50 -5.08
CA ASP A 74 -14.31 -3.41 -5.75
C ASP A 74 -14.16 -3.07 -7.23
N ALA A 75 -13.12 -2.32 -7.59
CA ALA A 75 -12.81 -2.00 -8.98
C ALA A 75 -12.15 -3.17 -9.74
N GLY A 76 -11.78 -4.23 -9.04
CA GLY A 76 -11.07 -5.34 -9.66
C GLY A 76 -9.70 -4.96 -10.20
N ALA A 77 -8.99 -4.06 -9.53
CA ALA A 77 -7.69 -3.55 -9.99
C ALA A 77 -6.68 -4.69 -10.11
N VAL A 78 -5.90 -4.67 -11.19
CA VAL A 78 -4.92 -5.71 -11.48
C VAL A 78 -3.55 -5.12 -11.80
N SER A 79 -2.52 -5.93 -11.57
CA SER A 79 -1.14 -5.62 -11.94
C SER A 79 -0.91 -5.86 -13.44
N GLU A 80 0.28 -5.57 -13.92
CA GLU A 80 0.64 -5.82 -15.32
C GLU A 80 0.51 -7.30 -15.70
N SER A 81 0.72 -8.21 -14.74
CA SER A 81 0.58 -9.65 -14.98
C SER A 81 -0.87 -10.13 -14.96
N GLY A 82 -1.83 -9.25 -14.64
CA GLY A 82 -3.23 -9.61 -14.54
C GLY A 82 -3.63 -10.14 -13.18
N GLU A 83 -2.71 -10.24 -12.23
CA GLU A 83 -3.01 -10.64 -10.86
C GLU A 83 -3.71 -9.50 -10.11
N PRO A 84 -4.60 -9.79 -9.14
CA PRO A 84 -5.19 -8.74 -8.32
C PRO A 84 -4.10 -7.92 -7.62
N VAL A 85 -4.26 -6.61 -7.62
CA VAL A 85 -3.38 -5.71 -6.87
C VAL A 85 -3.53 -6.03 -5.38
N ARG A 86 -2.41 -6.17 -4.70
CA ARG A 86 -2.40 -6.42 -3.26
C ARG A 86 -2.14 -5.13 -2.51
N THR A 87 -2.79 -4.99 -1.36
CA THR A 87 -2.70 -3.78 -0.55
C THR A 87 -2.08 -4.11 0.80
N LEU A 88 -1.16 -3.25 1.24
CA LEU A 88 -0.53 -3.33 2.55
C LEU A 88 -0.79 -2.02 3.26
N ILE A 89 -1.58 -2.09 4.34
CA ILE A 89 -1.92 -0.91 5.13
C ILE A 89 -0.76 -0.62 6.09
N VAL A 90 -0.32 0.63 6.10
CA VAL A 90 0.77 1.09 6.98
C VAL A 90 0.24 2.24 7.82
N THR A 91 0.43 2.17 9.13
CA THR A 91 -0.08 3.20 10.04
C THR A 91 0.89 3.48 11.17
N THR A 92 0.82 4.68 11.72
CA THR A 92 1.58 5.06 12.92
C THR A 92 1.09 4.30 14.16
N PHE A 93 -0.21 4.01 14.23
CA PHE A 93 -0.81 3.35 15.38
C PHE A 93 -1.58 2.10 14.96
N GLY A 94 -1.21 0.97 15.56
CA GLY A 94 -1.90 -0.30 15.33
C GLY A 94 -3.14 -0.47 16.19
N ARG A 95 -4.18 0.30 15.95
CA ARG A 95 -5.44 0.15 16.68
C ARG A 95 -6.18 -1.11 16.23
N PRO A 96 -6.75 -1.90 17.15
CA PRO A 96 -7.47 -3.12 16.77
C PRO A 96 -8.59 -2.90 15.76
N GLY A 97 -9.30 -1.77 15.86
CA GLY A 97 -10.35 -1.44 14.91
C GLY A 97 -9.84 -1.24 13.48
N TYR A 98 -8.63 -0.72 13.32
CA TYR A 98 -8.01 -0.55 12.00
C TYR A 98 -7.65 -1.89 11.36
N VAL A 99 -7.12 -2.83 12.14
CA VAL A 99 -6.78 -4.16 11.64
C VAL A 99 -8.03 -4.85 11.10
N ARG A 100 -9.12 -4.82 11.87
CA ARG A 100 -10.40 -5.41 11.47
C ARG A 100 -10.92 -4.77 10.17
N ARG A 101 -10.97 -3.44 10.11
CA ARG A 101 -11.41 -2.71 8.93
C ARG A 101 -10.55 -3.03 7.71
N ALA A 102 -9.23 -3.12 7.90
CA ALA A 102 -8.30 -3.44 6.82
C ALA A 102 -8.58 -4.82 6.24
N LEU A 103 -8.77 -5.82 7.08
CA LEU A 103 -9.08 -7.17 6.64
C LEU A 103 -10.44 -7.24 5.93
N GLU A 104 -11.45 -6.56 6.44
CA GLU A 104 -12.77 -6.48 5.82
C GLU A 104 -12.72 -5.78 4.46
N ALA A 105 -11.82 -4.81 4.30
CA ALA A 105 -11.60 -4.11 3.04
C ALA A 105 -10.80 -4.93 2.01
N GLY A 106 -10.36 -6.12 2.39
CA GLY A 106 -9.60 -7.00 1.50
C GLY A 106 -8.11 -6.71 1.47
N ALA A 107 -7.57 -5.96 2.45
CA ALA A 107 -6.14 -5.72 2.54
C ALA A 107 -5.40 -7.03 2.78
N SER A 108 -4.24 -7.17 2.13
CA SER A 108 -3.39 -8.36 2.27
C SER A 108 -2.52 -8.30 3.51
N GLY A 109 -2.29 -7.12 4.07
CA GLY A 109 -1.49 -6.97 5.26
C GLY A 109 -1.70 -5.65 5.98
N PHE A 110 -1.17 -5.58 7.19
CA PHE A 110 -1.26 -4.42 8.06
C PHE A 110 0.03 -4.36 8.89
N VAL A 111 0.76 -3.25 8.79
CA VAL A 111 1.98 -3.02 9.57
C VAL A 111 1.99 -1.63 10.17
N VAL A 112 2.75 -1.46 11.27
CA VAL A 112 2.93 -0.15 11.88
C VAL A 112 4.18 0.53 11.31
N LYS A 113 4.16 1.88 11.27
CA LYS A 113 5.22 2.67 10.63
C LYS A 113 6.57 2.63 11.35
N ASP A 114 6.61 2.27 12.63
CA ASP A 114 7.85 2.14 13.36
C ASP A 114 8.62 0.84 13.01
N THR A 115 7.99 -0.01 12.19
CA THR A 115 8.66 -1.16 11.60
C THR A 115 9.80 -0.65 10.68
N GLY A 116 10.97 -1.24 10.81
CA GLY A 116 12.12 -0.84 9.98
C GLY A 116 11.88 -1.08 8.49
N ALA A 117 12.59 -0.32 7.64
CA ALA A 117 12.43 -0.43 6.17
C ALA A 117 12.68 -1.85 5.66
N ARG A 118 13.62 -2.57 6.26
CA ARG A 118 13.93 -3.94 5.88
C ARG A 118 12.78 -4.89 6.18
N GLN A 119 12.14 -4.71 7.33
CA GLN A 119 10.96 -5.51 7.72
C GLN A 119 9.75 -5.16 6.86
N LEU A 120 9.62 -3.90 6.46
CA LEU A 120 8.58 -3.47 5.55
C LEU A 120 8.78 -4.10 4.16
N ALA A 121 10.01 -4.14 3.68
CA ALA A 121 10.34 -4.83 2.42
C ALA A 121 9.97 -6.31 2.49
N GLU A 122 10.23 -6.96 3.62
CA GLU A 122 9.87 -8.37 3.82
C GLU A 122 8.35 -8.55 3.81
N ALA A 123 7.60 -7.63 4.42
CA ALA A 123 6.14 -7.65 4.39
C ALA A 123 5.61 -7.52 2.95
N ILE A 124 6.23 -6.67 2.14
CA ILE A 124 5.88 -6.52 0.72
C ILE A 124 6.10 -7.84 -0.03
N ARG A 125 7.21 -8.51 0.22
CA ARG A 125 7.51 -9.80 -0.42
C ARG A 125 6.49 -10.87 -0.06
N ARG A 126 6.09 -10.93 1.22
CA ARG A 126 5.10 -11.88 1.70
C ARG A 126 3.73 -11.62 1.08
N VAL A 127 3.31 -10.37 1.06
CA VAL A 127 2.03 -9.97 0.46
C VAL A 127 2.04 -10.30 -1.04
N HIS A 128 3.13 -10.02 -1.73
CA HIS A 128 3.28 -10.35 -3.15
C HIS A 128 3.20 -11.86 -3.39
N ALA A 129 3.70 -12.66 -2.47
CA ALA A 129 3.63 -14.13 -2.55
C ALA A 129 2.24 -14.69 -2.21
N GLY A 130 1.28 -13.85 -1.88
CA GLY A 130 -0.08 -14.27 -1.55
C GLY A 130 -0.31 -14.56 -0.07
N LEU A 131 0.65 -14.27 0.79
CA LEU A 131 0.54 -14.46 2.22
C LEU A 131 -0.10 -13.23 2.88
N ARG A 132 -0.77 -13.44 4.01
CA ARG A 132 -1.27 -12.35 4.82
C ARG A 132 -0.22 -11.94 5.86
N VAL A 133 -0.09 -10.63 6.06
CA VAL A 133 0.82 -10.04 7.05
C VAL A 133 -0.03 -9.24 8.02
N VAL A 134 -0.17 -9.71 9.26
CA VAL A 134 -0.99 -9.04 10.27
C VAL A 134 -0.20 -8.87 11.56
#